data_d3bf7e5ae509597a57974ca34955f459
#
_entry.id   d3bf7e5ae509597a57974ca34955f459
#
_cell.length_a   1.000
_cell.length_b   1.000
_cell.length_c   1.000
_cell.angle_alpha   90.00
_cell.angle_beta   90.00
_cell.angle_gamma   90.00
#
_symmetry.space_group_name_H-M   'P 1'
#
loop_
_entity.id
_entity.type
_entity.pdbx_description
1 polymer ?
#
loop_
_entity_poly.entity_id
_entity_poly.type
_entity_poly.pdbx_seq_one_letter_code
_entity_poly.pdbx_strand_id
1 'polypeptide(L)'
;MKRKTLPLLALVATTLFLIACDDRSDDLKAISKFKDLTPPRFSDVVSHQDDVSEEWSQVGFSSGLTLQVLRTRQSPDGCEGGSYYYLVDMQEKTVQPLMNALCIADNIKLEYHEVTDRYTKEKYFEYSHDGKLMGRLLIPSNPENYE
;
A
#
# COMPACT_ATOMS: atom_id res chain seq x y z
N MET A 1 3.29 57.19 46.47
CA MET A 1 3.50 55.76 46.11
C MET A 1 2.42 55.33 45.10
N LYS A 2 2.72 55.26 43.80
CA LYS A 2 1.78 54.82 42.76
C LYS A 2 2.10 53.38 42.40
N ARG A 3 1.23 52.45 42.74
CA ARG A 3 1.33 51.04 42.32
C ARG A 3 0.85 50.95 40.89
N LYS A 4 1.73 50.54 39.98
CA LYS A 4 1.41 50.19 38.59
C LYS A 4 0.98 48.72 38.57
N THR A 5 -0.28 48.49 38.28
CA THR A 5 -0.81 47.18 37.99
C THR A 5 -0.48 46.81 36.54
N LEU A 6 0.28 45.75 36.32
CA LEU A 6 0.51 45.13 35.00
C LEU A 6 -0.72 44.29 34.61
N PRO A 7 -1.22 44.38 33.40
CA PRO A 7 -2.23 43.44 32.91
C PRO A 7 -1.55 42.12 32.48
N LEU A 8 -2.07 41.05 33.03
CA LEU A 8 -1.70 39.69 32.67
C LEU A 8 -2.29 39.37 31.32
N LEU A 9 -1.45 39.32 30.28
CA LEU A 9 -1.85 38.85 28.95
C LEU A 9 -1.99 37.34 29.00
N ALA A 10 -3.23 36.86 28.99
CA ALA A 10 -3.55 35.46 28.83
C ALA A 10 -3.29 35.04 27.39
N LEU A 11 -2.20 34.31 27.13
CA LEU A 11 -1.87 33.71 25.87
C LEU A 11 -2.76 32.48 25.68
N VAL A 12 -3.87 32.63 24.96
CA VAL A 12 -4.71 31.48 24.54
C VAL A 12 -3.97 30.79 23.40
N ALA A 13 -3.27 29.72 23.73
CA ALA A 13 -2.72 28.79 22.74
C ALA A 13 -3.87 27.99 22.12
N THR A 14 -4.33 28.44 20.98
CA THR A 14 -5.27 27.67 20.13
C THR A 14 -4.49 26.52 19.48
N THR A 15 -4.52 25.36 20.10
CA THR A 15 -4.06 24.12 19.46
C THR A 15 -5.01 23.81 18.30
N LEU A 16 -4.58 24.16 17.10
CA LEU A 16 -5.18 23.61 15.88
C LEU A 16 -4.91 22.09 15.88
N PHE A 17 -5.90 21.31 16.27
CA PHE A 17 -5.97 19.91 15.91
C PHE A 17 -6.15 19.85 14.40
N LEU A 18 -5.06 19.62 13.67
CA LEU A 18 -5.12 19.13 12.30
C LEU A 18 -5.75 17.75 12.38
N ILE A 19 -7.04 17.67 12.13
CA ILE A 19 -7.72 16.44 11.81
C ILE A 19 -7.14 16.06 10.44
N ALA A 20 -6.11 15.20 10.45
CA ALA A 20 -5.70 14.50 9.25
C ALA A 20 -6.93 13.65 8.87
N CYS A 21 -7.71 14.15 7.90
CA CYS A 21 -8.70 13.33 7.23
C CYS A 21 -7.95 12.10 6.72
N ASP A 22 -8.42 10.92 7.08
CA ASP A 22 -7.82 9.67 6.64
C ASP A 22 -8.13 9.51 5.14
N ASP A 23 -7.22 9.99 4.30
CA ASP A 23 -7.31 9.90 2.83
C ASP A 23 -7.41 8.45 2.34
N ARG A 24 -7.03 7.48 3.17
CA ARG A 24 -7.05 6.04 2.85
C ARG A 24 -8.44 5.50 2.54
N SER A 25 -9.47 6.02 3.20
CA SER A 25 -10.86 5.64 2.91
C SER A 25 -11.25 5.96 1.48
N ASP A 26 -10.80 7.09 0.96
CA ASP A 26 -11.09 7.51 -0.41
C ASP A 26 -10.23 6.75 -1.42
N ASP A 27 -8.99 6.43 -1.08
CA ASP A 27 -8.13 5.57 -1.87
C ASP A 27 -8.73 4.17 -2.01
N LEU A 28 -9.23 3.55 -0.94
CA LEU A 28 -9.88 2.24 -1.00
C LEU A 28 -11.13 2.24 -1.88
N LYS A 29 -11.95 3.30 -1.80
CA LYS A 29 -13.09 3.49 -2.70
C LYS A 29 -12.67 3.64 -4.16
N ALA A 30 -11.53 4.27 -4.41
CA ALA A 30 -10.96 4.37 -5.74
C ALA A 30 -10.48 3.00 -6.24
N ILE A 31 -9.71 2.28 -5.42
CA ILE A 31 -9.14 0.96 -5.74
C ILE A 31 -10.25 -0.07 -6.02
N SER A 32 -11.38 -0.01 -5.33
CA SER A 32 -12.52 -0.90 -5.58
C SER A 32 -13.11 -0.79 -7.00
N LYS A 33 -12.76 0.28 -7.72
CA LYS A 33 -13.17 0.52 -9.12
C LYS A 33 -12.06 0.21 -10.12
N PHE A 34 -10.90 -0.18 -9.66
CA PHE A 34 -9.77 -0.50 -10.53
C PHE A 34 -10.02 -1.82 -11.27
N LYS A 35 -9.29 -2.01 -12.35
CA LYS A 35 -9.34 -3.23 -13.12
C LYS A 35 -8.61 -4.35 -12.37
N ASP A 36 -9.33 -5.40 -12.01
CA ASP A 36 -8.72 -6.64 -11.51
C ASP A 36 -8.01 -7.36 -12.67
N LEU A 37 -6.72 -7.62 -12.50
CA LEU A 37 -5.91 -8.32 -13.51
C LEU A 37 -6.06 -9.83 -13.42
N THR A 38 -6.23 -10.34 -12.19
CA THR A 38 -6.40 -11.77 -11.93
C THR A 38 -7.40 -11.98 -10.78
N PRO A 39 -8.18 -13.09 -10.78
CA PRO A 39 -9.03 -13.43 -9.64
C PRO A 39 -8.18 -13.86 -8.41
N PRO A 40 -8.74 -13.76 -7.18
CA PRO A 40 -10.05 -13.20 -6.87
C PRO A 40 -10.06 -11.68 -6.99
N ARG A 41 -11.22 -11.09 -7.27
CA ARG A 41 -11.36 -9.63 -7.36
C ARG A 41 -11.10 -9.01 -5.99
N PHE A 42 -10.51 -7.83 -6.01
CA PHE A 42 -10.28 -7.06 -4.78
C PHE A 42 -11.58 -6.83 -4.01
N SER A 43 -12.65 -6.46 -4.70
CA SER A 43 -13.97 -6.23 -4.11
C SER A 43 -14.64 -7.47 -3.51
N ASP A 44 -14.23 -8.67 -3.90
CA ASP A 44 -14.78 -9.91 -3.35
C ASP A 44 -14.14 -10.24 -1.98
N VAL A 45 -12.96 -9.70 -1.70
CA VAL A 45 -12.18 -9.93 -0.47
C VAL A 45 -12.23 -8.72 0.45
N VAL A 46 -12.27 -7.50 -0.12
CA VAL A 46 -12.27 -6.23 0.61
C VAL A 46 -13.59 -5.53 0.33
N SER A 47 -14.55 -5.63 1.24
CA SER A 47 -15.84 -4.96 1.14
C SER A 47 -15.93 -3.68 1.97
N HIS A 48 -15.11 -3.58 3.02
CA HIS A 48 -15.05 -2.43 3.93
C HIS A 48 -13.60 -1.98 4.15
N GLN A 49 -13.42 -0.72 4.53
CA GLN A 49 -12.07 -0.21 4.85
C GLN A 49 -11.45 -0.96 6.04
N ASP A 50 -12.28 -1.52 6.93
CA ASP A 50 -11.82 -2.30 8.07
C ASP A 50 -11.22 -3.67 7.66
N ASP A 51 -11.45 -4.10 6.43
CA ASP A 51 -10.90 -5.34 5.89
C ASP A 51 -9.42 -5.20 5.45
N VAL A 52 -8.90 -3.98 5.44
CA VAL A 52 -7.50 -3.69 5.05
C VAL A 52 -6.71 -3.20 6.26
N SER A 53 -5.48 -3.69 6.38
CA SER A 53 -4.53 -3.23 7.39
C SER A 53 -4.23 -1.73 7.22
N GLU A 54 -4.03 -1.02 8.33
CA GLU A 54 -3.59 0.37 8.31
C GLU A 54 -2.17 0.54 7.77
N GLU A 55 -1.37 -0.53 7.76
CA GLU A 55 -0.01 -0.54 7.26
C GLU A 55 0.01 -0.92 5.77
N TRP A 56 0.18 0.07 4.92
CA TRP A 56 0.39 -0.13 3.50
C TRP A 56 1.86 0.05 3.17
N SER A 57 2.38 -0.81 2.32
CA SER A 57 3.74 -0.68 1.82
C SER A 57 3.72 0.02 0.47
N GLN A 58 4.50 1.10 0.35
CA GLN A 58 4.73 1.78 -0.92
C GLN A 58 6.08 1.35 -1.47
N VAL A 59 6.10 0.89 -2.72
CA VAL A 59 7.30 0.41 -3.38
C VAL A 59 7.58 1.26 -4.61
N GLY A 60 8.65 2.06 -4.53
CA GLY A 60 9.12 2.88 -5.65
C GLY A 60 10.16 2.15 -6.48
N PHE A 61 10.18 2.41 -7.77
CA PHE A 61 11.09 1.82 -8.73
C PHE A 61 11.93 2.88 -9.44
N SER A 62 13.09 2.46 -9.96
CA SER A 62 14.00 3.33 -10.71
C SER A 62 13.36 3.90 -12.00
N SER A 63 12.31 3.28 -12.50
CA SER A 63 11.49 3.76 -13.63
C SER A 63 10.54 4.90 -13.25
N GLY A 64 10.48 5.30 -11.99
CA GLY A 64 9.49 6.26 -11.49
C GLY A 64 8.13 5.65 -11.15
N LEU A 65 7.92 4.36 -11.46
CA LEU A 65 6.71 3.64 -11.08
C LEU A 65 6.66 3.48 -9.56
N THR A 66 5.48 3.69 -8.99
CA THR A 66 5.21 3.44 -7.58
C THR A 66 4.01 2.53 -7.45
N LEU A 67 4.21 1.38 -6.81
CA LEU A 67 3.17 0.42 -6.51
C LEU A 67 2.83 0.46 -5.02
N GLN A 68 1.60 0.14 -4.68
CA GLN A 68 1.17 -0.03 -3.30
C GLN A 68 0.88 -1.50 -3.05
N VAL A 69 1.34 -2.00 -1.91
CA VAL A 69 1.01 -3.33 -1.44
C VAL A 69 0.04 -3.19 -0.26
N LEU A 70 -1.16 -3.70 -0.44
CA LEU A 70 -2.19 -3.73 0.58
C LEU A 70 -2.24 -5.12 1.21
N ARG A 71 -2.40 -5.17 2.52
CA ARG A 71 -2.62 -6.39 3.28
C ARG A 71 -4.01 -6.36 3.86
N THR A 72 -4.78 -7.45 3.71
CA THR A 72 -6.05 -7.59 4.42
C THR A 72 -5.80 -7.68 5.93
N ARG A 73 -6.80 -7.32 6.73
CA ARG A 73 -6.74 -7.55 8.18
C ARG A 73 -6.74 -9.05 8.46
N GLN A 74 -6.33 -9.37 9.68
CA GLN A 74 -6.28 -10.74 10.16
C GLN A 74 -7.60 -11.47 9.96
N SER A 75 -7.48 -12.68 9.43
CA SER A 75 -8.56 -13.66 9.31
C SER A 75 -9.73 -13.24 8.43
N PRO A 76 -9.50 -12.81 7.17
CA PRO A 76 -10.57 -12.86 6.20
C PRO A 76 -11.03 -14.32 6.02
N ASP A 77 -12.27 -14.50 5.64
CA ASP A 77 -12.85 -15.84 5.42
C ASP A 77 -11.92 -16.71 4.54
N GLY A 78 -11.55 -17.87 5.04
CA GLY A 78 -10.64 -18.80 4.36
C GLY A 78 -9.14 -18.51 4.54
N CYS A 79 -8.77 -17.59 5.45
CA CYS A 79 -7.36 -17.25 5.73
C CYS A 79 -7.13 -17.06 7.25
N GLU A 80 -7.56 -18.01 8.06
CA GLU A 80 -7.42 -17.92 9.52
C GLU A 80 -5.94 -17.90 9.92
N GLY A 81 -5.56 -16.87 10.70
CA GLY A 81 -4.18 -16.65 11.16
C GLY A 81 -3.26 -16.09 10.08
N GLY A 82 -3.79 -15.52 9.02
CA GLY A 82 -3.04 -14.93 7.94
C GLY A 82 -3.78 -13.81 7.23
N SER A 83 -3.19 -13.33 6.13
CA SER A 83 -3.70 -12.23 5.33
C SER A 83 -3.51 -12.50 3.84
N TYR A 84 -4.36 -11.89 3.01
CA TYR A 84 -4.12 -11.75 1.59
C TYR A 84 -3.38 -10.44 1.30
N TYR A 85 -2.59 -10.44 0.24
CA TYR A 85 -1.84 -9.27 -0.21
C TYR A 85 -2.24 -8.92 -1.64
N TYR A 86 -2.42 -7.63 -1.89
CA TYR A 86 -2.77 -7.09 -3.20
C TYR A 86 -1.74 -6.08 -3.64
N LEU A 87 -1.35 -6.16 -4.90
CA LEU A 87 -0.53 -5.16 -5.57
C LEU A 87 -1.45 -4.20 -6.32
N VAL A 88 -1.29 -2.90 -6.04
CA VAL A 88 -2.10 -1.82 -6.61
C VAL A 88 -1.20 -0.89 -7.39
N ASP A 89 -1.54 -0.67 -8.66
CA ASP A 89 -0.97 0.38 -9.48
C ASP A 89 -1.97 1.53 -9.57
N MET A 90 -1.65 2.64 -8.89
CA MET A 90 -2.51 3.83 -8.84
C MET A 90 -2.47 4.60 -10.16
N GLN A 91 -1.42 4.47 -10.96
CA GLN A 91 -1.27 5.13 -12.24
C GLN A 91 -2.09 4.42 -13.32
N GLU A 92 -1.91 3.10 -13.44
CA GLU A 92 -2.62 2.28 -14.42
C GLU A 92 -4.04 1.90 -13.96
N LYS A 93 -4.37 2.18 -12.70
CA LYS A 93 -5.65 1.83 -12.06
C LYS A 93 -5.94 0.34 -12.15
N THR A 94 -4.95 -0.45 -11.77
CA THR A 94 -5.04 -1.90 -11.74
C THR A 94 -4.80 -2.45 -10.34
N VAL A 95 -5.36 -3.62 -10.08
CA VAL A 95 -5.18 -4.34 -8.82
C VAL A 95 -5.06 -5.83 -9.12
N GLN A 96 -4.19 -6.52 -8.37
CA GLN A 96 -4.03 -7.97 -8.50
C GLN A 96 -3.56 -8.58 -7.18
N PRO A 97 -4.01 -9.79 -6.84
CA PRO A 97 -3.51 -10.48 -5.66
C PRO A 97 -2.06 -10.94 -5.86
N LEU A 98 -1.25 -10.82 -4.82
CA LEU A 98 0.04 -11.49 -4.78
C LEU A 98 -0.17 -13.00 -4.55
N MET A 99 0.69 -13.80 -5.15
CA MET A 99 0.68 -15.27 -5.03
C MET A 99 -0.70 -15.90 -5.31
N ASN A 100 -1.47 -15.32 -6.24
CA ASN A 100 -2.84 -15.76 -6.57
C ASN A 100 -3.77 -15.81 -5.34
N ALA A 101 -3.65 -14.82 -4.46
CA ALA A 101 -4.38 -14.72 -3.19
C ALA A 101 -4.11 -15.91 -2.24
N LEU A 102 -2.89 -16.39 -2.20
CA LEU A 102 -2.50 -17.34 -1.17
C LEU A 102 -2.55 -16.65 0.20
N CYS A 103 -3.14 -17.36 1.17
CA CYS A 103 -3.13 -16.92 2.56
C CYS A 103 -1.69 -16.96 3.11
N ILE A 104 -1.18 -15.82 3.52
CA ILE A 104 0.16 -15.67 4.07
C ILE A 104 0.04 -15.49 5.57
N ALA A 105 0.67 -16.37 6.35
CA ALA A 105 0.62 -16.33 7.80
C ALA A 105 1.15 -14.98 8.35
N ASP A 106 0.54 -14.48 9.43
CA ASP A 106 0.84 -13.14 9.97
C ASP A 106 2.27 -12.98 10.48
N ASN A 107 2.95 -14.07 10.79
CA ASN A 107 4.36 -14.04 11.21
C ASN A 107 5.34 -13.94 10.02
N ILE A 108 4.83 -14.00 8.78
CA ILE A 108 5.64 -13.85 7.57
C ILE A 108 5.68 -12.37 7.19
N LYS A 109 6.87 -11.79 7.23
CA LYS A 109 7.12 -10.42 6.77
C LYS A 109 7.66 -10.46 5.34
N LEU A 110 6.93 -9.86 4.41
CA LEU A 110 7.37 -9.74 3.03
C LEU A 110 8.32 -8.54 2.86
N GLU A 111 9.34 -8.76 2.05
CA GLU A 111 10.30 -7.76 1.58
C GLU A 111 10.10 -7.57 0.09
N TYR A 112 10.25 -6.33 -0.41
CA TYR A 112 9.95 -5.97 -1.79
C TYR A 112 11.16 -5.35 -2.45
N HIS A 113 11.46 -5.78 -3.69
CA HIS A 113 12.63 -5.30 -4.44
C HIS A 113 12.31 -5.11 -5.91
N GLU A 114 12.96 -4.13 -6.54
CA GLU A 114 13.10 -4.09 -7.98
C GLU A 114 14.33 -4.91 -8.39
N VAL A 115 14.15 -5.83 -9.31
CA VAL A 115 15.23 -6.62 -9.88
C VAL A 115 15.23 -6.48 -11.38
N THR A 116 16.40 -6.24 -11.97
CA THR A 116 16.58 -6.22 -13.42
C THR A 116 17.22 -7.53 -13.86
N ASP A 117 16.55 -8.27 -14.72
CA ASP A 117 17.13 -9.46 -15.34
C ASP A 117 18.35 -9.06 -16.19
N ARG A 118 19.48 -9.69 -15.93
CA ARG A 118 20.74 -9.30 -16.57
C ARG A 118 20.79 -9.66 -18.08
N TYR A 119 19.99 -10.61 -18.52
CA TYR A 119 19.95 -11.07 -19.90
C TYR A 119 18.88 -10.34 -20.72
N THR A 120 17.64 -10.34 -20.24
CA THR A 120 16.51 -9.73 -20.96
C THR A 120 16.41 -8.22 -20.74
N LYS A 121 17.07 -7.69 -19.69
CA LYS A 121 16.95 -6.30 -19.21
C LYS A 121 15.56 -5.93 -18.72
N GLU A 122 14.67 -6.91 -18.61
CA GLU A 122 13.35 -6.71 -18.04
C GLU A 122 13.45 -6.44 -16.54
N LYS A 123 12.53 -5.63 -16.04
CA LYS A 123 12.44 -5.29 -14.63
C LYS A 123 11.29 -6.07 -14.00
N TYR A 124 11.55 -6.53 -12.80
CA TYR A 124 10.60 -7.30 -12.02
C TYR A 124 10.41 -6.68 -10.64
N PHE A 125 9.16 -6.71 -10.18
CA PHE A 125 8.81 -6.57 -8.78
C PHE A 125 8.95 -7.95 -8.14
N GLU A 126 9.90 -8.11 -7.23
CA GLU A 126 10.09 -9.34 -6.47
C GLU A 126 9.63 -9.14 -5.03
N TYR A 127 9.03 -10.17 -4.48
CA TYR A 127 8.73 -10.24 -3.06
C TYR A 127 9.33 -11.50 -2.46
N SER A 128 9.95 -11.34 -1.29
CA SER A 128 10.70 -12.39 -0.59
C SER A 128 10.40 -12.37 0.90
N HIS A 129 10.77 -13.45 1.57
CA HIS A 129 10.74 -13.59 3.02
C HIS A 129 12.04 -14.25 3.45
N ASP A 130 12.76 -13.64 4.40
CA ASP A 130 14.06 -14.09 4.88
C ASP A 130 15.05 -14.42 3.74
N GLY A 131 15.07 -13.55 2.72
CA GLY A 131 15.92 -13.71 1.54
C GLY A 131 15.49 -14.80 0.56
N LYS A 132 14.38 -15.50 0.83
CA LYS A 132 13.82 -16.50 -0.08
C LYS A 132 12.78 -15.87 -0.99
N LEU A 133 12.99 -15.96 -2.29
CA LEU A 133 12.03 -15.50 -3.29
C LEU A 133 10.70 -16.23 -3.13
N MET A 134 9.62 -15.46 -2.96
CA MET A 134 8.25 -15.96 -2.88
C MET A 134 7.53 -15.83 -4.22
N GLY A 135 7.83 -14.78 -4.97
CA GLY A 135 7.30 -14.57 -6.31
C GLY A 135 7.84 -13.30 -6.96
N ARG A 136 7.52 -13.16 -8.25
CA ARG A 136 7.88 -11.97 -9.03
C ARG A 136 6.83 -11.65 -10.06
N LEU A 137 6.70 -10.37 -10.38
CA LEU A 137 5.82 -9.83 -11.41
C LEU A 137 6.63 -8.95 -12.34
N LEU A 138 6.36 -9.05 -13.64
CA LEU A 138 6.99 -8.18 -14.62
C LEU A 138 6.48 -6.75 -14.44
N ILE A 139 7.41 -5.80 -14.35
CA ILE A 139 7.08 -4.37 -14.39
C ILE A 139 6.95 -3.97 -15.86
N PRO A 140 5.79 -3.48 -16.29
CA PRO A 140 5.63 -3.03 -17.66
C PRO A 140 6.65 -1.94 -17.98
N SER A 141 7.43 -2.15 -19.03
CA SER A 141 8.28 -1.09 -19.56
C SER A 141 7.38 -0.04 -20.18
N ASN A 142 7.56 1.21 -19.79
CA ASN A 142 6.86 2.28 -20.47
C ASN A 142 7.40 2.36 -21.92
N PRO A 143 6.57 2.15 -22.95
CA PRO A 143 7.03 2.13 -24.35
C PRO A 143 7.65 3.47 -24.79
N GLU A 144 7.40 4.57 -24.08
CA GLU A 144 7.98 5.88 -24.37
C GLU A 144 9.49 5.99 -24.07
N ASN A 145 10.10 5.01 -23.43
CA ASN A 145 11.53 5.00 -23.11
C ASN A 145 12.42 4.29 -24.15
N TYR A 146 11.87 3.95 -25.32
CA TYR A 146 12.61 3.26 -26.39
C TYR A 146 12.81 4.11 -27.66
N GLU A 147 12.74 5.46 -27.55
CA GLU A 147 13.20 6.34 -28.63
C GLU A 147 14.62 6.87 -28.39
#